data_6a5ff362afd1456af6d3a0c521d9ebaf
#
_entry.id   6a5ff362afd1456af6d3a0c521d9ebaf
#
_cell.length_a   1.000
_cell.length_b   1.000
_cell.length_c   1.000
_cell.angle_alpha   90.00
_cell.angle_beta   90.00
_cell.angle_gamma   90.00
#
_symmetry.space_group_name_H-M   'P 1'
#
loop_
_entity.id
_entity.type
_entity.pdbx_description
1 polymer ?
#
loop_
_entity_poly.entity_id
_entity_poly.type
_entity_poly.pdbx_seq_one_letter_code
_entity_poly.pdbx_strand_id
1 'polypeptide(L)'
;MGLLGDLIKTAADVMTGGRRQSGTPSREAGRRGRRRPASTPTARSSSSSSAAAAAHGKQARERARSSRADAEVLPGESGPDATEEVDPHSIGPVRMSYSPQTDGAPDPGEVVWTWVPFEENDGRGKDRPVLVVAVEPRGTYLAVQLTSKDHDGQGDFVSVGAGGWDGEHRPSWVNLDRVIRVHEGGMRREAAALPREPFERVTGRLQQRYGWH
;
A
#
# COMPACT_ATOMS: atom_id res chain seq x y z
N MET A 1 -41.84 -20.52 -35.15
CA MET A 1 -41.42 -21.90 -35.31
C MET A 1 -39.93 -21.91 -34.93
N GLY A 2 -39.46 -22.48 -33.96
CA GLY A 2 -39.71 -23.51 -32.98
C GLY A 2 -38.44 -23.68 -32.20
N LEU A 3 -38.59 -23.68 -30.92
CA LEU A 3 -38.37 -24.76 -29.93
C LEU A 3 -36.91 -25.00 -29.57
N LEU A 4 -36.59 -24.63 -28.34
CA LEU A 4 -36.46 -25.49 -27.12
C LEU A 4 -35.31 -26.49 -27.11
N GLY A 5 -34.60 -26.45 -26.02
CA GLY A 5 -33.69 -27.48 -25.53
C GLY A 5 -32.79 -26.94 -24.42
N ASP A 6 -33.26 -26.69 -23.29
CA ASP A 6 -33.32 -27.29 -21.97
C ASP A 6 -32.41 -28.52 -21.83
N LEU A 7 -31.44 -28.49 -20.94
CA LEU A 7 -31.09 -29.58 -20.05
C LEU A 7 -30.18 -29.16 -18.87
N ILE A 8 -30.80 -28.97 -17.76
CA ILE A 8 -30.48 -29.26 -16.37
C ILE A 8 -29.80 -30.65 -16.20
N LYS A 9 -28.82 -30.73 -15.27
CA LYS A 9 -28.59 -31.78 -14.25
C LYS A 9 -27.27 -31.49 -13.52
N THR A 10 -27.34 -31.00 -12.27
CA THR A 10 -27.53 -31.69 -10.96
C THR A 10 -26.73 -32.99 -10.77
N ALA A 11 -25.84 -32.93 -9.79
CA ALA A 11 -25.57 -33.93 -8.76
C ALA A 11 -24.46 -33.34 -7.87
N ALA A 12 -24.61 -32.88 -6.66
CA ALA A 12 -25.11 -33.52 -5.42
C ALA A 12 -24.30 -34.76 -5.02
N ASP A 13 -23.73 -34.58 -3.85
CA ASP A 13 -23.70 -35.54 -2.73
C ASP A 13 -22.50 -36.47 -2.66
N VAL A 14 -21.90 -36.60 -1.55
CA VAL A 14 -21.98 -37.49 -0.40
C VAL A 14 -20.69 -37.34 0.42
N MET A 15 -20.73 -36.72 1.60
CA MET A 15 -20.88 -37.34 2.93
C MET A 15 -19.92 -38.48 3.27
N THR A 16 -19.31 -38.37 4.38
CA THR A 16 -19.13 -39.28 5.54
C THR A 16 -17.68 -39.26 6.00
N GLY A 17 -17.24 -38.92 7.17
CA GLY A 17 -17.76 -39.25 8.50
C GLY A 17 -16.69 -40.03 9.26
N GLY A 18 -16.42 -39.69 10.49
CA GLY A 18 -15.54 -40.45 11.39
C GLY A 18 -14.70 -39.55 12.27
N ARG A 19 -15.09 -39.13 13.34
CA ARG A 19 -15.53 -39.45 14.73
C ARG A 19 -14.61 -40.41 15.50
N ARG A 20 -14.16 -39.86 16.65
CA ARG A 20 -13.74 -40.49 17.93
C ARG A 20 -12.29 -40.94 18.03
N GLN A 21 -11.59 -40.82 19.17
CA GLN A 21 -11.90 -40.76 20.62
C GLN A 21 -10.58 -40.29 21.31
N SER A 22 -10.64 -39.35 22.19
CA SER A 22 -10.63 -39.47 23.67
C SER A 22 -9.73 -40.54 24.28
N GLY A 23 -8.86 -40.11 25.17
CA GLY A 23 -8.14 -40.98 26.08
C GLY A 23 -7.11 -40.24 26.94
N THR A 24 -7.54 -39.59 28.00
CA THR A 24 -6.80 -39.57 29.26
C THR A 24 -7.32 -40.76 30.10
N PRO A 25 -6.59 -41.37 31.01
CA PRO A 25 -6.10 -40.73 32.23
C PRO A 25 -4.88 -41.34 32.96
N SER A 26 -4.41 -40.57 33.91
CA SER A 26 -4.10 -40.87 35.33
C SER A 26 -2.94 -41.72 35.79
N ARG A 27 -2.18 -41.10 36.70
CA ARG A 27 -1.67 -41.60 38.01
C ARG A 27 -0.57 -42.69 37.97
N GLU A 28 0.47 -42.60 38.76
CA GLU A 28 0.69 -42.61 40.21
C GLU A 28 2.18 -42.41 40.49
N ALA A 29 2.59 -41.55 41.36
CA ALA A 29 2.97 -41.73 42.78
C ALA A 29 4.23 -42.56 43.07
N GLY A 30 5.17 -41.94 43.77
CA GLY A 30 6.28 -42.62 44.53
C GLY A 30 7.43 -41.65 44.78
N ARG A 31 7.42 -40.87 45.77
CA ARG A 31 7.81 -40.92 47.18
C ARG A 31 9.30 -41.13 47.45
N ARG A 32 9.82 -40.21 48.29
CA ARG A 32 10.97 -40.24 49.23
C ARG A 32 12.33 -39.95 48.59
N GLY A 33 13.10 -39.04 49.08
CA GLY A 33 13.26 -38.35 50.35
C GLY A 33 14.75 -38.17 50.59
N ARG A 34 15.17 -37.07 51.08
CA ARG A 34 16.27 -36.77 51.99
C ARG A 34 17.05 -35.49 51.69
N ARG A 35 16.77 -34.58 52.60
CA ARG A 35 17.74 -33.82 53.44
C ARG A 35 18.77 -32.90 52.74
N ARG A 36 18.53 -31.65 53.06
CA ARG A 36 19.47 -30.52 53.09
C ARG A 36 20.73 -30.83 53.93
N PRO A 37 21.82 -30.07 53.69
CA PRO A 37 22.00 -28.91 54.55
C PRO A 37 22.39 -27.63 53.81
N ALA A 38 22.16 -26.57 54.54
CA ALA A 38 22.39 -25.18 54.23
C ALA A 38 23.88 -24.83 54.14
N SER A 39 24.17 -23.88 53.28
CA SER A 39 25.24 -22.90 53.52
C SER A 39 24.87 -21.60 52.83
N THR A 40 24.79 -20.59 53.63
CA THR A 40 24.56 -19.19 53.41
C THR A 40 25.83 -18.46 52.88
N PRO A 41 25.82 -17.15 52.68
CA PRO A 41 25.82 -16.50 51.38
C PRO A 41 27.13 -15.75 51.14
N THR A 42 27.42 -15.44 49.89
CA THR A 42 28.37 -14.36 49.61
C THR A 42 27.80 -13.47 48.54
N ALA A 43 27.35 -12.31 48.96
CA ALA A 43 27.05 -11.20 48.10
C ALA A 43 28.32 -10.76 47.37
N ARG A 44 28.29 -10.78 46.06
CA ARG A 44 29.17 -9.96 45.21
C ARG A 44 28.41 -9.45 43.99
N SER A 45 28.12 -8.19 44.10
CA SER A 45 28.05 -7.16 43.04
C SER A 45 27.71 -7.59 41.61
N SER A 46 26.46 -7.42 41.24
CA SER A 46 25.97 -7.39 39.85
C SER A 46 25.67 -5.96 39.43
N SER A 47 26.71 -5.14 39.29
CA SER A 47 26.55 -3.74 38.78
C SER A 47 27.15 -3.50 37.38
N SER A 48 27.59 -4.58 36.70
CA SER A 48 28.19 -4.44 35.36
C SER A 48 27.32 -4.85 34.18
N SER A 49 26.14 -5.43 34.40
CA SER A 49 25.28 -5.88 33.28
C SER A 49 24.32 -4.86 32.75
N SER A 50 23.95 -3.82 33.53
CA SER A 50 23.00 -2.78 33.05
C SER A 50 23.65 -1.72 32.17
N ALA A 51 24.96 -1.44 32.37
CA ALA A 51 25.67 -0.48 31.51
C ALA A 51 25.95 -1.02 30.11
N ALA A 52 26.26 -2.34 30.00
CA ALA A 52 26.48 -2.98 28.72
C ALA A 52 25.18 -3.08 27.87
N ALA A 53 24.05 -3.39 28.51
CA ALA A 53 22.76 -3.43 27.85
C ALA A 53 22.31 -2.06 27.35
N ALA A 54 22.56 -0.98 28.11
CA ALA A 54 22.27 0.39 27.71
C ALA A 54 23.18 0.89 26.56
N ALA A 55 24.45 0.48 26.55
CA ALA A 55 25.38 0.79 25.47
C ALA A 55 24.99 0.09 24.15
N HIS A 56 24.58 -1.17 24.18
CA HIS A 56 24.10 -1.91 23.03
C HIS A 56 22.79 -1.33 22.47
N GLY A 57 21.88 -0.89 23.35
CA GLY A 57 20.64 -0.22 22.94
C GLY A 57 20.86 1.13 22.26
N LYS A 58 21.86 1.92 22.70
CA LYS A 58 22.25 3.17 22.04
C LYS A 58 22.92 2.93 20.69
N GLN A 59 23.84 1.99 20.59
CA GLN A 59 24.48 1.65 19.31
C GLN A 59 23.51 1.04 18.30
N ALA A 60 22.54 0.23 18.74
CA ALA A 60 21.50 -0.29 17.86
C ALA A 60 20.58 0.82 17.32
N ARG A 61 20.23 1.80 18.17
CA ARG A 61 19.45 2.99 17.76
C ARG A 61 20.24 3.95 16.86
N GLU A 62 21.53 4.07 17.08
CA GLU A 62 22.43 4.89 16.26
C GLU A 62 22.68 4.26 14.89
N ARG A 63 22.87 2.93 14.82
CA ARG A 63 22.93 2.18 13.56
C ARG A 63 21.60 2.19 12.80
N ALA A 64 20.46 2.13 13.50
CA ALA A 64 19.14 2.27 12.88
C ALA A 64 18.87 3.70 12.38
N ARG A 65 19.47 4.73 13.01
CA ARG A 65 19.42 6.12 12.53
C ARG A 65 20.37 6.36 11.35
N SER A 66 21.59 5.81 11.38
CA SER A 66 22.52 5.94 10.27
C SER A 66 22.05 5.15 9.03
N SER A 67 21.49 3.95 9.21
CA SER A 67 20.90 3.21 8.10
C SER A 67 19.64 3.85 7.50
N ARG A 68 18.96 4.76 8.25
CA ARG A 68 17.90 5.62 7.72
C ARG A 68 18.45 6.88 7.03
N ALA A 69 19.60 7.37 7.43
CA ALA A 69 20.26 8.53 6.80
C ALA A 69 20.91 8.16 5.46
N ASP A 70 21.26 6.89 5.25
CA ASP A 70 21.79 6.35 3.99
C ASP A 70 20.67 5.74 3.11
N ALA A 71 19.40 5.76 3.55
CA ALA A 71 18.27 5.42 2.70
C ALA A 71 18.10 6.56 1.68
N GLU A 72 18.31 6.28 0.42
CA GLU A 72 18.06 7.20 -0.68
C GLU A 72 16.63 7.72 -0.56
N VAL A 73 16.49 9.04 -0.34
CA VAL A 73 15.18 9.69 -0.25
C VAL A 73 14.51 9.59 -1.62
N LEU A 74 13.35 8.96 -1.67
CA LEU A 74 12.63 8.81 -2.92
C LEU A 74 12.02 10.13 -3.38
N PRO A 75 11.92 10.39 -4.69
CA PRO A 75 11.24 11.57 -5.20
C PRO A 75 9.81 11.67 -4.65
N GLY A 76 9.47 12.84 -4.13
CA GLY A 76 8.16 13.09 -3.52
C GLY A 76 8.04 12.67 -2.05
N GLU A 77 9.07 12.05 -1.43
CA GLU A 77 9.02 11.63 -0.03
C GLU A 77 9.12 12.80 0.94
N SER A 78 9.95 13.78 0.61
CA SER A 78 10.19 14.94 1.49
C SER A 78 10.76 16.15 0.74
N GLY A 79 10.82 17.30 1.40
CA GLY A 79 11.39 18.52 0.83
C GLY A 79 10.36 19.36 0.07
N PRO A 80 10.84 20.32 -0.77
CA PRO A 80 9.95 21.24 -1.49
C PRO A 80 9.07 20.56 -2.55
N ASP A 81 9.48 19.40 -3.03
CA ASP A 81 8.77 18.60 -4.03
C ASP A 81 8.01 17.41 -3.41
N ALA A 82 7.78 17.47 -2.08
CA ALA A 82 7.04 16.42 -1.40
C ALA A 82 5.63 16.28 -1.98
N THR A 83 5.22 15.03 -2.13
CA THR A 83 3.87 14.68 -2.58
C THR A 83 2.87 14.91 -1.45
N GLU A 84 1.74 15.51 -1.77
CA GLU A 84 0.69 15.83 -0.83
C GLU A 84 -0.62 15.14 -1.23
N GLU A 85 -1.29 14.51 -0.27
CA GLU A 85 -2.68 14.13 -0.44
C GLU A 85 -3.56 15.36 -0.21
N VAL A 86 -4.47 15.64 -1.13
CA VAL A 86 -5.31 16.84 -1.09
C VAL A 86 -6.79 16.47 -1.05
N ASP A 87 -7.57 17.24 -0.30
CA ASP A 87 -9.02 17.11 -0.31
C ASP A 87 -9.58 17.64 -1.65
N PRO A 88 -10.14 16.77 -2.51
CA PRO A 88 -10.61 17.17 -3.83
C PRO A 88 -11.77 18.18 -3.80
N HIS A 89 -12.50 18.29 -2.69
CA HIS A 89 -13.55 19.28 -2.50
C HIS A 89 -13.01 20.67 -2.17
N SER A 90 -11.78 20.77 -1.69
CA SER A 90 -11.14 22.04 -1.28
C SER A 90 -10.35 22.73 -2.39
N ILE A 91 -9.99 22.02 -3.48
CA ILE A 91 -9.11 22.57 -4.53
C ILE A 91 -9.84 23.51 -5.51
N GLY A 92 -11.16 23.53 -5.48
CA GLY A 92 -11.96 24.32 -6.43
C GLY A 92 -12.12 23.67 -7.81
N PRO A 93 -12.45 24.45 -8.84
CA PRO A 93 -12.68 23.91 -10.18
C PRO A 93 -11.36 23.41 -10.79
N VAL A 94 -11.35 22.15 -11.22
CA VAL A 94 -10.22 21.50 -11.90
C VAL A 94 -10.58 21.26 -13.34
N ARG A 95 -9.69 21.65 -14.26
CA ARG A 95 -9.80 21.32 -15.67
C ARG A 95 -8.91 20.11 -15.98
N MET A 96 -9.55 18.99 -16.23
CA MET A 96 -8.89 17.78 -16.68
C MET A 96 -8.68 17.81 -18.19
N SER A 97 -7.58 17.27 -18.65
CA SER A 97 -7.27 17.18 -20.09
C SER A 97 -6.58 15.84 -20.39
N TYR A 98 -6.54 15.48 -21.66
CA TYR A 98 -5.78 14.33 -22.15
C TYR A 98 -4.81 14.79 -23.22
N SER A 99 -3.55 14.89 -22.86
CA SER A 99 -2.50 15.40 -23.76
C SER A 99 -1.14 14.73 -23.50
N PRO A 100 -1.04 13.40 -23.41
CA PRO A 100 0.24 12.75 -23.14
C PRO A 100 1.23 13.05 -24.26
N GLN A 101 2.45 13.48 -23.92
CA GLN A 101 3.54 13.78 -24.85
C GLN A 101 4.84 13.19 -24.36
N THR A 102 5.71 12.80 -25.26
CA THR A 102 7.03 12.24 -24.92
C THR A 102 8.08 13.35 -24.95
N ASP A 103 7.91 14.40 -24.14
CA ASP A 103 8.76 15.59 -24.19
C ASP A 103 9.60 15.85 -22.92
N GLY A 104 9.41 15.05 -21.89
CA GLY A 104 10.16 15.19 -20.65
C GLY A 104 9.38 15.89 -19.51
N ALA A 105 8.21 16.54 -19.75
CA ALA A 105 7.31 17.03 -18.71
C ALA A 105 6.16 16.04 -18.46
N PRO A 106 5.65 15.88 -17.23
CA PRO A 106 4.50 15.02 -16.97
C PRO A 106 3.24 15.66 -17.55
N ASP A 107 2.51 14.89 -18.33
CA ASP A 107 1.28 15.34 -18.98
C ASP A 107 0.03 14.63 -18.45
N PRO A 108 -1.13 15.29 -18.50
CA PRO A 108 -2.40 14.63 -18.21
C PRO A 108 -2.66 13.47 -19.18
N GLY A 109 -2.92 12.29 -18.61
CA GLY A 109 -3.00 11.02 -19.31
C GLY A 109 -1.78 10.13 -19.14
N GLU A 110 -0.72 10.62 -18.52
CA GLU A 110 0.46 9.81 -18.18
C GLU A 110 0.37 9.23 -16.77
N VAL A 111 0.93 8.04 -16.59
CA VAL A 111 1.15 7.41 -15.30
C VAL A 111 2.61 7.60 -14.92
N VAL A 112 2.84 8.23 -13.78
CA VAL A 112 4.17 8.48 -13.21
C VAL A 112 4.30 7.82 -11.85
N TRP A 113 5.52 7.61 -11.38
CA TRP A 113 5.78 7.08 -10.05
C TRP A 113 6.19 8.19 -9.09
N THR A 114 5.61 8.17 -7.90
CA THR A 114 5.94 9.11 -6.83
C THR A 114 5.73 8.45 -5.47
N TRP A 115 6.34 9.04 -4.45
CA TRP A 115 6.04 8.68 -3.07
C TRP A 115 4.60 9.07 -2.73
N VAL A 116 3.79 8.11 -2.30
CA VAL A 116 2.41 8.35 -1.85
C VAL A 116 2.32 8.07 -0.36
N PRO A 117 1.96 9.05 0.48
CA PRO A 117 1.79 8.85 1.91
C PRO A 117 0.71 7.81 2.19
N PHE A 118 0.81 7.08 3.30
CA PHE A 118 -0.26 6.22 3.76
C PHE A 118 -1.43 7.05 4.29
N GLU A 119 -2.62 6.45 4.34
CA GLU A 119 -3.85 7.11 4.82
C GLU A 119 -3.73 7.63 6.25
N GLU A 120 -2.92 6.97 7.08
CA GLU A 120 -2.64 7.37 8.45
C GLU A 120 -1.86 8.70 8.55
N ASN A 121 -1.26 9.16 7.46
CA ASN A 121 -0.48 10.40 7.34
C ASN A 121 0.55 10.59 8.48
N ASP A 122 1.22 9.50 8.84
CA ASP A 122 2.20 9.42 9.93
C ASP A 122 3.67 9.60 9.46
N GLY A 123 3.84 10.12 8.25
CA GLY A 123 5.14 10.31 7.58
C GLY A 123 5.67 9.04 6.92
N ARG A 124 4.90 7.95 6.94
CA ARG A 124 5.18 6.75 6.14
C ARG A 124 4.43 6.81 4.83
N GLY A 125 4.96 6.14 3.84
CA GLY A 125 4.36 6.05 2.52
C GLY A 125 5.03 4.97 1.71
N LYS A 126 4.72 4.95 0.43
CA LYS A 126 5.29 4.01 -0.52
C LYS A 126 5.31 4.62 -1.91
N ASP A 127 6.34 4.32 -2.66
CA ASP A 127 6.41 4.61 -4.08
C ASP A 127 5.28 3.88 -4.83
N ARG A 128 4.47 4.63 -5.58
CA ARG A 128 3.28 4.12 -6.28
C ARG A 128 3.07 4.81 -7.61
N PRO A 129 2.48 4.12 -8.58
CA PRO A 129 2.04 4.76 -9.81
C PRO A 129 0.81 5.65 -9.54
N VAL A 130 0.81 6.84 -10.14
CA VAL A 130 -0.31 7.79 -10.11
C VAL A 130 -0.62 8.27 -11.52
N LEU A 131 -1.89 8.41 -11.87
CA LEU A 131 -2.34 8.95 -13.14
C LEU A 131 -2.47 10.47 -13.03
N VAL A 132 -1.73 11.21 -13.82
CA VAL A 132 -1.88 12.66 -13.95
C VAL A 132 -3.17 12.97 -14.68
N VAL A 133 -4.04 13.81 -14.08
CA VAL A 133 -5.35 14.17 -14.65
C VAL A 133 -5.45 15.64 -14.99
N ALA A 134 -4.67 16.51 -14.34
CA ALA A 134 -4.70 17.96 -14.59
C ALA A 134 -3.36 18.61 -14.21
N VAL A 135 -3.09 19.75 -14.84
CA VAL A 135 -2.01 20.68 -14.48
C VAL A 135 -2.62 21.85 -13.70
N GLU A 136 -2.04 22.17 -12.55
CA GLU A 136 -2.44 23.32 -11.73
C GLU A 136 -1.68 24.59 -12.16
N PRO A 137 -2.23 25.81 -11.89
CA PRO A 137 -1.63 27.08 -12.33
C PRO A 137 -0.19 27.34 -11.84
N ARG A 138 0.26 26.65 -10.79
CA ARG A 138 1.61 26.83 -10.20
C ARG A 138 2.65 25.82 -10.71
N GLY A 139 2.32 25.04 -11.73
CA GLY A 139 3.20 24.02 -12.28
C GLY A 139 3.25 22.74 -11.42
N THR A 140 2.25 22.55 -10.57
CA THR A 140 1.99 21.27 -9.90
C THR A 140 0.96 20.47 -10.69
N TYR A 141 0.82 19.20 -10.36
CA TYR A 141 -0.06 18.30 -11.07
C TYR A 141 -1.02 17.64 -10.10
N LEU A 142 -2.26 17.49 -10.51
CA LEU A 142 -3.22 16.64 -9.81
C LEU A 142 -3.20 15.26 -10.43
N ALA A 143 -3.07 14.28 -9.57
CA ALA A 143 -3.02 12.87 -9.96
C ALA A 143 -3.89 12.02 -9.04
N VAL A 144 -4.24 10.82 -9.49
CA VAL A 144 -4.99 9.83 -8.73
C VAL A 144 -4.21 8.52 -8.64
N GLN A 145 -4.23 7.89 -7.45
CA GLN A 145 -3.41 6.72 -7.18
C GLN A 145 -3.89 5.49 -7.95
N LEU A 146 -2.93 4.70 -8.48
CA LEU A 146 -3.18 3.37 -9.01
C LEU A 146 -2.85 2.27 -7.98
N THR A 147 -3.53 1.15 -8.14
CA THR A 147 -3.27 -0.09 -7.39
C THR A 147 -3.43 -1.31 -8.30
N SER A 148 -2.59 -2.32 -8.10
CA SER A 148 -2.73 -3.63 -8.75
C SER A 148 -3.53 -4.65 -7.92
N LYS A 149 -4.02 -4.23 -6.74
CA LYS A 149 -4.97 -5.03 -5.97
C LYS A 149 -6.32 -4.98 -6.68
N ASP A 150 -6.97 -6.14 -6.78
CA ASP A 150 -8.29 -6.25 -7.39
C ASP A 150 -9.35 -5.47 -6.59
N HIS A 151 -10.05 -4.58 -7.30
CA HIS A 151 -11.15 -3.76 -6.79
C HIS A 151 -12.39 -3.82 -7.69
N ASP A 152 -12.55 -4.92 -8.41
CA ASP A 152 -13.70 -5.10 -9.29
C ASP A 152 -15.03 -4.94 -8.52
N GLY A 153 -15.96 -4.23 -9.11
CA GLY A 153 -17.28 -3.95 -8.51
C GLY A 153 -17.29 -2.91 -7.39
N GLN A 154 -16.15 -2.33 -7.01
CA GLN A 154 -16.10 -1.26 -6.00
C GLN A 154 -16.30 0.11 -6.67
N GLY A 155 -17.28 0.87 -6.16
CA GLY A 155 -17.70 2.15 -6.77
C GLY A 155 -16.64 3.25 -6.72
N ASP A 156 -15.67 3.15 -5.81
CA ASP A 156 -14.59 4.13 -5.63
C ASP A 156 -13.36 3.84 -6.49
N PHE A 157 -13.43 2.78 -7.30
CA PHE A 157 -12.34 2.36 -8.17
C PHE A 157 -12.78 2.26 -9.63
N VAL A 158 -11.85 2.58 -10.54
CA VAL A 158 -12.03 2.44 -11.98
C VAL A 158 -10.93 1.52 -12.53
N SER A 159 -11.32 0.42 -13.15
CA SER A 159 -10.38 -0.46 -13.85
C SER A 159 -9.79 0.25 -15.08
N VAL A 160 -8.47 0.25 -15.19
CA VAL A 160 -7.71 0.87 -16.29
C VAL A 160 -6.91 -0.15 -17.11
N GLY A 161 -7.02 -1.44 -16.75
CA GLY A 161 -6.31 -2.52 -17.43
C GLY A 161 -4.84 -2.59 -17.04
N ALA A 162 -4.07 -3.31 -17.83
CA ALA A 162 -2.63 -3.48 -17.67
C ALA A 162 -1.87 -2.54 -18.60
N GLY A 163 -0.69 -2.08 -18.17
CA GLY A 163 0.14 -1.18 -18.97
C GLY A 163 1.59 -1.15 -18.51
N GLY A 164 2.40 -0.34 -19.20
CA GLY A 164 3.83 -0.21 -18.92
C GLY A 164 4.19 0.43 -17.58
N TRP A 165 3.21 0.93 -16.83
CA TRP A 165 3.40 1.44 -15.47
C TRP A 165 3.57 0.34 -14.41
N ASP A 166 3.26 -0.90 -14.73
CA ASP A 166 3.51 -2.06 -13.87
C ASP A 166 4.44 -3.03 -14.63
N GLY A 167 5.65 -3.25 -14.10
CA GLY A 167 6.65 -4.14 -14.71
C GLY A 167 6.20 -5.60 -14.84
N GLU A 168 5.18 -6.01 -14.07
CA GLU A 168 4.56 -7.33 -14.16
C GLU A 168 3.31 -7.35 -15.06
N HIS A 169 2.95 -6.19 -15.65
CA HIS A 169 1.76 -6.01 -16.50
C HIS A 169 0.46 -6.51 -15.85
N ARG A 170 0.32 -6.30 -14.54
CA ARG A 170 -0.91 -6.64 -13.83
C ARG A 170 -2.03 -5.66 -14.16
N PRO A 171 -3.30 -6.11 -14.16
CA PRO A 171 -4.43 -5.19 -14.18
C PRO A 171 -4.34 -4.18 -13.03
N SER A 172 -4.74 -2.95 -13.30
CA SER A 172 -4.69 -1.86 -12.34
C SER A 172 -6.03 -1.13 -12.24
N TRP A 173 -6.26 -0.56 -11.07
CA TRP A 173 -7.44 0.24 -10.76
C TRP A 173 -7.00 1.61 -10.24
N VAL A 174 -7.70 2.65 -10.64
CA VAL A 174 -7.54 4.00 -10.11
C VAL A 174 -8.44 4.17 -8.89
N ASN A 175 -7.88 4.60 -7.77
CA ASN A 175 -8.64 4.99 -6.58
C ASN A 175 -9.09 6.44 -6.72
N LEU A 176 -10.41 6.66 -6.84
CA LEU A 176 -11.00 7.98 -7.03
C LEU A 176 -10.97 8.84 -5.76
N ASP A 177 -10.86 8.22 -4.57
CA ASP A 177 -10.87 8.93 -3.29
C ASP A 177 -9.53 9.55 -2.92
N ARG A 178 -8.44 9.11 -3.56
CA ARG A 178 -7.10 9.57 -3.25
C ARG A 178 -6.55 10.48 -4.34
N VAL A 179 -6.77 11.76 -4.15
CA VAL A 179 -6.21 12.80 -5.02
C VAL A 179 -4.87 13.27 -4.43
N ILE A 180 -3.86 13.24 -5.27
CA ILE A 180 -2.48 13.50 -4.93
C ILE A 180 -1.99 14.71 -5.72
N ARG A 181 -1.42 15.70 -5.03
CA ARG A 181 -0.67 16.79 -5.68
C ARG A 181 0.77 16.36 -5.77
N VAL A 182 1.33 16.43 -6.97
CA VAL A 182 2.71 16.07 -7.26
C VAL A 182 3.45 17.23 -7.91
N HIS A 183 4.75 17.31 -7.64
CA HIS A 183 5.68 18.27 -8.22
C HIS A 183 6.56 17.56 -9.25
N GLU A 184 7.05 18.28 -10.24
CA GLU A 184 7.91 17.70 -11.28
C GLU A 184 9.15 17.02 -10.68
N GLY A 185 9.81 17.66 -9.70
CA GLY A 185 10.96 17.08 -9.00
C GLY A 185 10.61 15.94 -8.03
N GLY A 186 9.32 15.79 -7.69
CA GLY A 186 8.81 14.75 -6.77
C GLY A 186 8.37 13.46 -7.47
N MET A 187 8.59 13.30 -8.77
CA MET A 187 8.15 12.12 -9.50
C MET A 187 9.26 11.49 -10.33
N ARG A 188 9.17 10.19 -10.53
CA ARG A 188 9.97 9.45 -11.49
C ARG A 188 9.14 9.18 -12.73
N ARG A 189 9.71 9.51 -13.86
CA ARG A 189 9.06 9.30 -15.15
C ARG A 189 9.46 7.93 -15.72
N GLU A 190 8.74 6.92 -15.35
CA GLU A 190 8.65 5.68 -16.12
C GLU A 190 7.37 5.77 -16.95
N ALA A 191 7.26 6.87 -17.73
CA ALA A 191 6.02 7.32 -18.30
C ALA A 191 5.43 6.30 -19.27
N ALA A 192 4.30 5.76 -18.89
CA ALA A 192 3.42 5.07 -19.80
C ALA A 192 2.13 5.88 -19.92
N ALA A 193 1.77 6.27 -21.13
CA ALA A 193 0.49 6.91 -21.36
C ALA A 193 -0.65 5.90 -21.15
N LEU A 194 -1.65 6.28 -20.35
CA LEU A 194 -2.89 5.54 -20.28
C LEU A 194 -3.64 5.71 -21.60
N PRO A 195 -4.21 4.66 -22.20
CA PRO A 195 -5.07 4.82 -23.37
C PRO A 195 -6.22 5.78 -23.10
N ARG A 196 -6.63 6.53 -24.13
CA ARG A 196 -7.66 7.58 -24.02
C ARG A 196 -8.96 7.09 -23.39
N GLU A 197 -9.44 5.94 -23.81
CA GLU A 197 -10.74 5.41 -23.36
C GLU A 197 -10.76 5.10 -21.84
N PRO A 198 -9.79 4.37 -21.23
CA PRO A 198 -9.72 4.27 -19.77
C PRO A 198 -9.53 5.62 -19.05
N PHE A 199 -8.76 6.56 -19.63
CA PHE A 199 -8.63 7.90 -19.07
C PHE A 199 -9.98 8.63 -19.01
N GLU A 200 -10.78 8.60 -20.07
CA GLU A 200 -12.10 9.22 -20.12
C GLU A 200 -13.09 8.58 -19.14
N ARG A 201 -12.96 7.26 -18.87
CA ARG A 201 -13.75 6.63 -17.80
C ARG A 201 -13.36 7.18 -16.42
N VAL A 202 -12.07 7.35 -16.14
CA VAL A 202 -11.60 7.91 -14.87
C VAL A 202 -12.08 9.36 -14.72
N THR A 203 -11.82 10.21 -15.71
CA THR A 203 -12.21 11.64 -15.64
C THR A 203 -13.71 11.84 -15.59
N GLY A 204 -14.48 11.02 -16.28
CA GLY A 204 -15.96 11.04 -16.19
C GLY A 204 -16.46 10.71 -14.78
N ARG A 205 -15.80 9.81 -14.06
CA ARG A 205 -16.11 9.50 -12.66
C ARG A 205 -15.67 10.61 -11.70
N LEU A 206 -14.50 11.22 -11.92
CA LEU A 206 -14.03 12.37 -11.14
C LEU A 206 -14.94 13.58 -11.33
N GLN A 207 -15.43 13.83 -12.57
CA GLN A 207 -16.41 14.84 -12.87
C GLN A 207 -17.73 14.63 -12.11
N GLN A 208 -18.25 13.42 -12.12
CA GLN A 208 -19.49 13.09 -11.39
C GLN A 208 -19.33 13.25 -9.88
N ARG A 209 -18.15 12.94 -9.34
CA ARG A 209 -17.88 12.93 -7.90
C ARG A 209 -17.53 14.30 -7.34
N TYR A 210 -16.72 15.08 -8.06
CA TYR A 210 -16.14 16.34 -7.59
C TYR A 210 -16.56 17.57 -8.40
N GLY A 211 -17.31 17.39 -9.48
CA GLY A 211 -17.72 18.51 -10.35
C GLY A 211 -16.58 19.07 -11.20
N TRP A 212 -15.49 18.32 -11.37
CA TRP A 212 -14.38 18.72 -12.24
C TRP A 212 -14.78 18.65 -13.72
N HIS A 213 -14.08 19.34 -14.62
CA HIS A 213 -14.43 19.46 -16.05
C HIS A 213 -13.20 19.46 -16.96
#